data_3342453a0678d21dc283f42e3f10b17a
#
_entry.id   3342453a0678d21dc283f42e3f10b17a
#
_cell.length_a   1.000
_cell.length_b   1.000
_cell.length_c   1.000
_cell.angle_alpha   90.00
_cell.angle_beta   90.00
_cell.angle_gamma   90.00
#
_symmetry.space_group_name_H-M   'P 1'
#
loop_
_entity.id
_entity.type
_entity.pdbx_description
1 polymer ?
#
loop_
_entity_poly.entity_id
_entity_poly.type
_entity_poly.pdbx_seq_one_letter_code
_entity_poly.pdbx_strand_id
1 'polypeptide(L)'
;MNDMQRRESMQHIGEYGSEVARLLAQISAEYEAAKRGMSSFACGSARHDFISARMEHMGHLHRQLQSIVGESAIALIADTLSQG
;
A
#
# COMPACT_ATOMS: atom_id res chain seq x y z
N MET A 1 -5.77 -16.89 31.69
CA MET A 1 -6.79 -17.24 30.74
C MET A 1 -6.88 -16.25 29.58
N ASN A 2 -7.16 -15.05 29.91
CA ASN A 2 -7.29 -14.01 28.88
C ASN A 2 -5.97 -13.70 28.20
N ASP A 3 -4.88 -13.87 28.92
CA ASP A 3 -3.56 -13.62 28.36
C ASP A 3 -3.25 -14.58 27.22
N MET A 4 -3.68 -15.82 27.37
CA MET A 4 -3.45 -16.83 26.33
C MET A 4 -4.25 -16.51 25.07
N GLN A 5 -5.50 -16.13 25.26
CA GLN A 5 -6.34 -15.74 24.14
C GLN A 5 -5.82 -14.49 23.45
N ARG A 6 -5.31 -13.57 24.25
CA ARG A 6 -4.71 -12.36 23.71
C ARG A 6 -3.52 -12.67 22.84
N ARG A 7 -2.68 -13.59 23.29
CA ARG A 7 -1.50 -13.97 22.51
C ARG A 7 -1.89 -14.57 21.18
N GLU A 8 -2.88 -15.44 21.21
CA GLU A 8 -3.34 -16.06 19.97
C GLU A 8 -3.90 -15.02 19.02
N SER A 9 -4.71 -14.11 19.56
CA SER A 9 -5.27 -13.03 18.74
C SER A 9 -4.17 -12.14 18.17
N MET A 10 -3.18 -11.82 19.00
CA MET A 10 -2.08 -10.96 18.56
C MET A 10 -1.23 -11.65 17.51
N GLN A 11 -0.99 -12.96 17.66
CA GLN A 11 -0.24 -13.70 16.66
C GLN A 11 -0.99 -13.74 15.33
N HIS A 12 -2.29 -13.94 15.40
CA HIS A 12 -3.12 -13.98 14.21
C HIS A 12 -3.14 -12.63 13.52
N ILE A 13 -3.32 -11.58 14.31
CA ILE A 13 -3.28 -10.20 13.81
C ILE A 13 -1.89 -9.90 13.27
N GLY A 14 -0.87 -10.42 13.93
CA GLY A 14 0.50 -10.22 13.50
C GLY A 14 0.78 -10.76 12.11
N GLU A 15 0.23 -11.93 11.78
CA GLU A 15 0.39 -12.50 10.45
C GLU A 15 -0.23 -11.60 9.39
N TYR A 16 -1.49 -11.20 9.58
CA TYR A 16 -2.17 -10.31 8.66
C TYR A 16 -1.56 -8.92 8.72
N GLY A 17 -1.20 -8.48 9.92
CA GLY A 17 -0.61 -7.17 10.10
C GLY A 17 0.71 -7.03 9.37
N SER A 18 1.50 -8.09 9.36
CA SER A 18 2.78 -8.10 8.67
C SER A 18 2.59 -7.96 7.17
N GLU A 19 1.64 -8.71 6.61
CA GLU A 19 1.32 -8.64 5.19
C GLU A 19 0.75 -7.28 4.82
N VAL A 20 -0.16 -6.77 5.66
CA VAL A 20 -0.75 -5.45 5.46
C VAL A 20 0.32 -4.37 5.52
N ALA A 21 1.21 -4.45 6.50
CA ALA A 21 2.30 -3.47 6.63
C ALA A 21 3.20 -3.50 5.41
N ARG A 22 3.51 -4.68 4.90
CA ARG A 22 4.34 -4.82 3.71
C ARG A 22 3.68 -4.18 2.50
N LEU A 23 2.39 -4.42 2.32
CA LEU A 23 1.65 -3.86 1.19
C LEU A 23 1.54 -2.34 1.30
N LEU A 24 1.29 -1.83 2.49
CA LEU A 24 1.23 -0.39 2.70
C LEU A 24 2.57 0.27 2.44
N ALA A 25 3.65 -0.38 2.85
CA ALA A 25 5.00 0.13 2.59
C ALA A 25 5.28 0.16 1.08
N GLN A 26 4.86 -0.86 0.35
CA GLN A 26 5.03 -0.91 -1.09
C GLN A 26 4.22 0.18 -1.79
N ILE A 27 2.98 0.39 -1.33
CA ILE A 27 2.12 1.44 -1.88
C ILE A 27 2.75 2.81 -1.64
N SER A 28 3.26 3.05 -0.44
CA SER A 28 3.92 4.30 -0.11
C SER A 28 5.15 4.52 -0.98
N ALA A 29 5.94 3.47 -1.18
CA ALA A 29 7.14 3.55 -2.02
C ALA A 29 6.78 3.85 -3.47
N GLU A 30 5.71 3.24 -3.98
CA GLU A 30 5.25 3.50 -5.35
C GLU A 30 4.76 4.94 -5.50
N TYR A 31 4.05 5.42 -4.50
CA TYR A 31 3.57 6.81 -4.50
C TYR A 31 4.74 7.78 -4.53
N GLU A 32 5.76 7.55 -3.71
CA GLU A 32 6.95 8.40 -3.68
C GLU A 32 7.72 8.31 -4.99
N ALA A 33 7.81 7.12 -5.56
CA ALA A 33 8.49 6.94 -6.83
C ALA A 33 7.75 7.68 -7.96
N ALA A 34 6.40 7.65 -7.91
CA ALA A 34 5.59 8.34 -8.89
C ALA A 34 5.80 9.86 -8.80
N LYS A 35 5.84 10.38 -7.59
CA LYS A 35 6.07 11.82 -7.38
C LYS A 35 7.44 12.24 -7.94
N ARG A 36 8.47 11.46 -7.64
CA ARG A 36 9.82 11.77 -8.12
C ARG A 36 9.90 11.66 -9.64
N GLY A 37 9.26 10.62 -10.19
CA GLY A 37 9.26 10.41 -11.63
C GLY A 37 8.55 11.52 -12.38
N MET A 38 7.45 12.01 -11.83
CA MET A 38 6.71 13.11 -12.46
C MET A 38 7.55 14.37 -12.53
N SER A 39 8.38 14.58 -11.54
CA SER A 39 9.29 15.73 -11.54
C SER A 39 10.43 15.55 -12.53
N SER A 40 10.83 14.31 -12.78
CA SER A 40 11.97 14.01 -13.66
C SER A 40 11.62 14.07 -15.14
N PHE A 41 10.40 13.70 -15.50
CA PHE A 41 9.97 13.67 -16.90
C PHE A 41 9.40 15.02 -17.30
N ALA A 42 9.97 15.61 -18.34
CA ALA A 42 9.56 16.93 -18.79
C ALA A 42 8.14 16.89 -19.39
N CYS A 43 7.89 15.95 -20.28
CA CYS A 43 6.60 15.89 -20.97
C CYS A 43 6.55 14.68 -21.89
N GLY A 44 5.41 14.52 -22.56
CA GLY A 44 5.26 13.60 -23.66
C GLY A 44 4.88 12.19 -23.25
N SER A 45 5.07 11.28 -24.19
CA SER A 45 4.62 9.91 -24.04
C SER A 45 5.38 9.15 -22.95
N ALA A 46 6.66 9.49 -22.75
CA ALA A 46 7.45 8.85 -21.71
C ALA A 46 6.85 9.09 -20.32
N ARG A 47 6.40 10.32 -20.09
CA ARG A 47 5.74 10.66 -18.83
C ARG A 47 4.42 9.92 -18.69
N HIS A 48 3.67 9.88 -19.78
CA HIS A 48 2.39 9.19 -19.78
C HIS A 48 2.58 7.70 -19.50
N ASP A 49 3.54 7.08 -20.15
CA ASP A 49 3.84 5.67 -19.97
C ASP A 49 4.27 5.37 -18.53
N PHE A 50 5.09 6.25 -17.97
CA PHE A 50 5.55 6.10 -16.60
C PHE A 50 4.37 6.14 -15.62
N ILE A 51 3.49 7.12 -15.78
CA ILE A 51 2.33 7.29 -14.91
C ILE A 51 1.41 6.09 -15.03
N SER A 52 1.16 5.63 -16.25
CA SER A 52 0.27 4.49 -16.48
C SER A 52 0.82 3.22 -15.81
N ALA A 53 2.11 2.97 -15.93
CA ALA A 53 2.74 1.80 -15.32
C ALA A 53 2.65 1.86 -13.80
N ARG A 54 2.86 3.05 -13.23
CA ARG A 54 2.79 3.22 -11.77
C ARG A 54 1.36 3.04 -11.26
N MET A 55 0.39 3.58 -11.97
CA MET A 55 -1.01 3.43 -11.59
C MET A 55 -1.46 1.97 -11.67
N GLU A 56 -0.98 1.26 -12.67
CA GLU A 56 -1.29 -0.16 -12.82
C GLU A 56 -0.74 -0.96 -11.65
N HIS A 57 0.51 -0.72 -11.29
CA HIS A 57 1.14 -1.41 -10.17
C HIS A 57 0.47 -1.03 -8.85
N MET A 58 0.17 0.24 -8.67
CA MET A 58 -0.54 0.73 -7.49
C MET A 58 -1.90 0.04 -7.34
N GLY A 59 -2.63 -0.08 -8.46
CA GLY A 59 -3.91 -0.75 -8.47
C GLY A 59 -3.79 -2.22 -8.08
N HIS A 60 -2.74 -2.87 -8.54
CA HIS A 60 -2.48 -4.26 -8.19
C HIS A 60 -2.26 -4.40 -6.67
N LEU A 61 -1.43 -3.53 -6.12
CA LEU A 61 -1.16 -3.54 -4.68
C LEU A 61 -2.42 -3.25 -3.88
N HIS A 62 -3.24 -2.31 -4.36
CA HIS A 62 -4.50 -1.98 -3.71
C HIS A 62 -5.43 -3.19 -3.68
N ARG A 63 -5.54 -3.90 -4.79
CA ARG A 63 -6.39 -5.08 -4.86
C ARG A 63 -5.90 -6.18 -3.93
N GLN A 64 -4.58 -6.34 -3.82
CA GLN A 64 -4.02 -7.30 -2.87
C GLN A 64 -4.38 -6.93 -1.44
N LEU A 65 -4.24 -5.66 -1.10
CA LEU A 65 -4.59 -5.18 0.23
C LEU A 65 -6.09 -5.37 0.48
N GLN A 66 -6.90 -5.04 -0.50
CA GLN A 66 -8.34 -5.16 -0.37
C GLN A 66 -8.77 -6.60 -0.15
N SER A 67 -8.06 -7.55 -0.71
CA SER A 67 -8.38 -8.96 -0.50
C SER A 67 -8.13 -9.40 0.94
N ILE A 68 -7.31 -8.65 1.68
CA ILE A 68 -7.02 -8.97 3.08
C ILE A 68 -7.94 -8.21 4.02
N VAL A 69 -8.08 -6.90 3.83
CA VAL A 69 -8.79 -6.04 4.79
C VAL A 69 -10.14 -5.53 4.27
N GLY A 70 -10.49 -5.84 3.04
CA GLY A 70 -11.76 -5.40 2.48
C GLY A 70 -11.84 -3.90 2.32
N GLU A 71 -12.96 -3.32 2.70
CA GLU A 71 -13.22 -1.90 2.50
C GLU A 71 -12.29 -1.00 3.31
N SER A 72 -11.64 -1.56 4.33
CA SER A 72 -10.70 -0.80 5.13
C SER A 72 -9.46 -0.40 4.35
N ALA A 73 -9.21 -1.02 3.20
CA ALA A 73 -8.02 -0.75 2.40
C ALA A 73 -7.85 0.73 2.07
N ILE A 74 -8.93 1.38 1.66
CA ILE A 74 -8.88 2.79 1.28
C ILE A 74 -8.46 3.66 2.46
N ALA A 75 -9.05 3.40 3.62
CA ALA A 75 -8.73 4.17 4.83
C ALA A 75 -7.28 3.97 5.25
N LEU A 76 -6.80 2.74 5.17
CA LEU A 76 -5.42 2.42 5.54
C LEU A 76 -4.43 3.09 4.61
N ILE A 77 -4.71 3.06 3.32
CA ILE A 77 -3.84 3.70 2.33
C ILE A 77 -3.80 5.21 2.56
N ALA A 78 -4.98 5.81 2.74
CA ALA A 78 -5.06 7.26 2.96
C ALA A 78 -4.29 7.65 4.22
N ASP A 79 -4.41 6.89 5.28
CA ASP A 79 -3.70 7.14 6.53
C ASP A 79 -2.19 7.04 6.33
N THR A 80 -1.76 5.99 5.64
CA THR A 80 -0.34 5.76 5.38
C THR A 80 0.27 6.89 4.56
N LEU A 81 -0.42 7.32 3.50
CA LEU A 81 0.10 8.37 2.64
C LEU A 81 0.10 9.73 3.31
N SER A 82 -0.83 9.96 4.23
CA SER A 82 -0.87 11.25 4.94
C SER A 82 0.21 11.35 6.01
N GLN A 83 0.77 10.23 6.44
CA GLN A 83 1.88 10.23 7.39
C GLN A 83 3.22 10.51 6.74
N GLY A 84 3.31 10.23 5.45
CA GLY A 84 4.55 10.42 4.70
C GLY A 84 4.66 11.84 4.21
#